data_7dd223bfedf7f308bd49e2b38cd60bac
#
_entry.id   7dd223bfedf7f308bd49e2b38cd60bac
#
_cell.length_a   1.000
_cell.length_b   1.000
_cell.length_c   1.000
_cell.angle_alpha   90.00
_cell.angle_beta   90.00
_cell.angle_gamma   90.00
#
_symmetry.space_group_name_H-M   'P 1'
#
loop_
_entity.id
_entity.type
_entity.pdbx_description
1 polymer ?
#
loop_
_entity_poly.entity_id
_entity_poly.type
_entity_poly.pdbx_seq_one_letter_code
_entity_poly.pdbx_strand_id
1 'polypeptide(L)'
;MSEQFFDNLIHENEFPVIFIGSGITQRYFKGAPTWDHLLQSLWQETNQNKSYFSAFHQLRKKYNDPFNIYTELATQIEEKYDDAFYSGVTKLPNLTPEEAHAQQMSPFRTRIANVFERLELKDKSDSKELKLFKSMLSKARLIVTTNYDSFIEDELNKAINIKVGNKGLFSNGTELGELYKIHGSIADPNSIVITTGDYQKLERTSAIINAKILSKLTESPILFLGF
;
A
#
# COMPACT_ATOMS: atom_id res chain seq x y z
N MET A 1 -24.20 8.74 16.84
CA MET A 1 -22.86 9.36 16.64
C MET A 1 -22.48 9.40 15.14
N SER A 2 -22.63 8.33 14.35
CA SER A 2 -22.24 8.33 12.93
C SER A 2 -23.11 9.20 12.02
N GLU A 3 -24.44 9.17 12.17
CA GLU A 3 -25.36 9.99 11.36
C GLU A 3 -25.12 11.47 11.60
N GLN A 4 -25.04 11.88 12.85
CA GLN A 4 -24.80 13.27 13.24
C GLN A 4 -23.46 13.82 12.71
N PHE A 5 -22.42 12.96 12.60
CA PHE A 5 -21.14 13.34 12.01
C PHE A 5 -21.29 13.62 10.51
N PHE A 6 -21.97 12.75 9.76
CA PHE A 6 -22.18 12.96 8.32
C PHE A 6 -23.11 14.13 8.03
N ASP A 7 -24.14 14.34 8.85
CA ASP A 7 -25.03 15.49 8.74
C ASP A 7 -24.28 16.81 8.96
N ASN A 8 -23.36 16.85 9.92
CA ASN A 8 -22.50 18.03 10.13
C ASN A 8 -21.58 18.29 8.93
N LEU A 9 -20.92 17.25 8.37
CA LEU A 9 -20.09 17.41 7.16
C LEU A 9 -20.88 18.00 5.98
N ILE A 10 -22.14 17.57 5.80
CA ILE A 10 -23.01 18.06 4.74
C ILE A 10 -23.43 19.50 5.03
N HIS A 11 -23.82 19.79 6.26
CA HIS A 11 -24.33 21.09 6.65
C HIS A 11 -23.25 22.19 6.61
N GLU A 12 -22.03 21.84 7.01
CA GLU A 12 -20.89 22.77 7.05
C GLU A 12 -20.10 22.79 5.73
N ASN A 13 -20.51 21.99 4.74
CA ASN A 13 -19.82 21.81 3.46
C ASN A 13 -18.32 21.47 3.65
N GLU A 14 -18.02 20.67 4.68
CA GLU A 14 -16.68 20.25 5.01
C GLU A 14 -16.29 18.99 4.23
N PHE A 15 -15.09 18.99 3.68
CA PHE A 15 -14.52 17.85 2.95
C PHE A 15 -13.52 17.10 3.83
N PRO A 16 -13.76 15.80 4.12
CA PRO A 16 -12.90 15.05 5.02
C PRO A 16 -11.54 14.72 4.41
N VAL A 17 -10.55 14.50 5.28
CA VAL A 17 -9.38 13.72 4.95
C VAL A 17 -9.73 12.25 5.12
N ILE A 18 -9.48 11.42 4.10
CA ILE A 18 -9.81 10.00 4.11
C ILE A 18 -8.52 9.18 4.17
N PHE A 19 -8.39 8.37 5.23
CA PHE A 19 -7.33 7.37 5.35
C PHE A 19 -7.86 6.00 4.92
N ILE A 20 -7.15 5.36 3.97
CA ILE A 20 -7.56 4.07 3.38
C ILE A 20 -6.51 3.01 3.66
N GLY A 21 -6.93 1.92 4.31
CA GLY A 21 -6.12 0.75 4.59
C GLY A 21 -6.48 -0.46 3.73
N SER A 22 -5.75 -1.56 3.92
CA SER A 22 -5.83 -2.79 3.12
C SER A 22 -7.19 -3.49 3.14
N GLY A 23 -8.03 -3.24 4.13
CA GLY A 23 -9.39 -3.78 4.18
C GLY A 23 -10.27 -3.31 3.01
N ILE A 24 -9.97 -2.16 2.40
CA ILE A 24 -10.66 -1.71 1.19
C ILE A 24 -10.27 -2.60 0.00
N THR A 25 -8.98 -2.90 -0.20
CA THR A 25 -8.54 -3.86 -1.21
C THR A 25 -9.20 -5.22 -1.00
N GLN A 26 -9.21 -5.73 0.23
CA GLN A 26 -9.86 -7.02 0.56
C GLN A 26 -11.37 -7.01 0.34
N ARG A 27 -12.03 -5.86 0.51
CA ARG A 27 -13.48 -5.72 0.28
C ARG A 27 -13.85 -5.82 -1.19
N TYR A 28 -13.08 -5.18 -2.06
CA TYR A 28 -13.44 -5.06 -3.48
C TYR A 28 -12.76 -6.08 -4.39
N PHE A 29 -11.61 -6.64 -4.01
CA PHE A 29 -10.89 -7.61 -4.83
C PHE A 29 -11.05 -9.05 -4.35
N LYS A 30 -11.13 -10.00 -5.30
CA LYS A 30 -11.10 -11.44 -5.03
C LYS A 30 -9.69 -11.84 -4.61
N GLY A 31 -9.58 -12.56 -3.50
CA GLY A 31 -8.30 -13.13 -3.08
C GLY A 31 -7.22 -12.13 -2.68
N ALA A 32 -7.60 -10.86 -2.44
CA ALA A 32 -6.64 -9.87 -1.93
C ALA A 32 -5.97 -10.37 -0.64
N PRO A 33 -4.64 -10.45 -0.58
CA PRO A 33 -3.96 -11.06 0.54
C PRO A 33 -3.96 -10.15 1.77
N THR A 34 -3.96 -10.76 2.96
CA THR A 34 -3.48 -10.10 4.17
C THR A 34 -1.95 -10.05 4.14
N TRP A 35 -1.33 -9.27 5.02
CA TRP A 35 0.13 -9.26 5.18
C TRP A 35 0.68 -10.67 5.44
N ASP A 36 0.06 -11.42 6.35
CA ASP A 36 0.47 -12.78 6.67
C ASP A 36 0.42 -13.71 5.44
N HIS A 37 -0.69 -13.70 4.71
CA HIS A 37 -0.83 -14.52 3.51
C HIS A 37 0.14 -14.12 2.39
N LEU A 38 0.37 -12.81 2.19
CA LEU A 38 1.33 -12.32 1.21
C LEU A 38 2.74 -12.83 1.54
N LEU A 39 3.21 -12.61 2.76
CA LEU A 39 4.54 -13.01 3.18
C LEU A 39 4.70 -14.54 3.19
N GLN A 40 3.66 -15.28 3.60
CA GLN A 40 3.69 -16.74 3.54
C GLN A 40 3.85 -17.25 2.10
N SER A 41 3.13 -16.67 1.14
CA SER A 41 3.24 -17.08 -0.27
C SER A 41 4.63 -16.77 -0.83
N LEU A 42 5.17 -15.60 -0.56
CA LEU A 42 6.52 -15.20 -0.99
C LEU A 42 7.60 -16.04 -0.34
N TRP A 43 7.44 -16.42 0.94
CA TRP A 43 8.36 -17.35 1.62
C TRP A 43 8.45 -18.69 0.90
N GLN A 44 7.31 -19.25 0.47
CA GLN A 44 7.27 -20.53 -0.27
C GLN A 44 8.01 -20.47 -1.60
N GLU A 45 8.01 -19.32 -2.26
CA GLU A 45 8.71 -19.12 -3.54
C GLU A 45 10.26 -19.10 -3.39
N THR A 46 10.79 -18.93 -2.18
CA THR A 46 12.25 -18.86 -1.94
C THR A 46 12.91 -20.21 -1.70
N ASN A 47 12.17 -21.31 -1.81
CA ASN A 47 12.65 -22.70 -1.64
C ASN A 47 13.50 -22.92 -0.37
N GLN A 48 13.06 -22.36 0.76
CA GLN A 48 13.78 -22.46 2.02
C GLN A 48 13.55 -23.80 2.73
N ASN A 49 14.60 -24.31 3.38
CA ASN A 49 14.52 -25.51 4.23
C ASN A 49 13.71 -25.27 5.53
N LYS A 50 13.49 -24.03 5.92
CA LYS A 50 12.78 -23.62 7.15
C LYS A 50 11.35 -23.20 6.80
N SER A 51 10.38 -23.69 7.58
CA SER A 51 9.00 -23.28 7.36
C SER A 51 8.76 -21.82 7.79
N TYR A 52 7.85 -21.14 7.08
CA TYR A 52 7.36 -19.79 7.43
C TYR A 52 6.95 -19.70 8.91
N PHE A 53 6.17 -20.65 9.39
CA PHE A 53 5.69 -20.66 10.78
C PHE A 53 6.83 -20.79 11.80
N SER A 54 7.90 -21.52 11.47
CA SER A 54 9.08 -21.59 12.33
C SER A 54 9.81 -20.24 12.41
N ALA A 55 9.93 -19.53 11.28
CA ALA A 55 10.51 -18.18 11.26
C ALA A 55 9.64 -17.20 12.04
N PHE A 56 8.33 -17.17 11.78
CA PHE A 56 7.37 -16.37 12.52
C PHE A 56 7.44 -16.60 14.03
N HIS A 57 7.45 -17.87 14.46
CA HIS A 57 7.53 -18.22 15.87
C HIS A 57 8.83 -17.72 16.54
N GLN A 58 9.96 -17.79 15.84
CA GLN A 58 11.22 -17.26 16.37
C GLN A 58 11.18 -15.73 16.54
N LEU A 59 10.60 -15.01 15.57
CA LEU A 59 10.46 -13.56 15.65
C LEU A 59 9.46 -13.14 16.73
N ARG A 60 8.38 -13.92 16.93
CA ARG A 60 7.42 -13.68 18.02
C ARG A 60 8.04 -13.80 19.42
N LYS A 61 9.14 -14.54 19.58
CA LYS A 61 9.89 -14.56 20.84
C LYS A 61 10.74 -13.31 21.06
N LYS A 62 11.12 -12.64 19.96
CA LYS A 62 11.97 -11.44 19.97
C LYS A 62 11.16 -10.15 20.04
N TYR A 63 10.02 -10.13 19.36
CA TYR A 63 9.17 -8.95 19.21
C TYR A 63 7.76 -9.21 19.76
N ASN A 64 7.23 -8.28 20.55
CA ASN A 64 5.86 -8.33 21.06
C ASN A 64 4.84 -7.73 20.09
N ASP A 65 5.29 -6.85 19.20
CA ASP A 65 4.45 -6.14 18.25
C ASP A 65 4.40 -6.89 16.90
N PRO A 66 3.20 -7.25 16.40
CA PRO A 66 3.03 -7.89 15.11
C PRO A 66 3.65 -7.13 13.93
N PHE A 67 3.62 -5.80 13.98
CA PHE A 67 4.23 -4.96 12.95
C PHE A 67 5.73 -5.25 12.79
N ASN A 68 6.47 -5.29 13.88
CA ASN A 68 7.91 -5.61 13.86
C ASN A 68 8.18 -7.04 13.40
N ILE A 69 7.29 -7.99 13.70
CA ILE A 69 7.41 -9.37 13.23
C ILE A 69 7.27 -9.43 11.71
N TYR A 70 6.24 -8.80 11.13
CA TYR A 70 5.99 -8.83 9.69
C TYR A 70 7.03 -8.06 8.89
N THR A 71 7.51 -6.91 9.36
CA THR A 71 8.54 -6.14 8.66
C THR A 71 9.88 -6.87 8.65
N GLU A 72 10.22 -7.57 9.75
CA GLU A 72 11.42 -8.40 9.83
C GLU A 72 11.32 -9.66 8.97
N LEU A 73 10.14 -10.30 8.91
CA LEU A 73 9.88 -11.40 7.96
C LEU A 73 10.04 -10.93 6.53
N ALA A 74 9.50 -9.77 6.19
CA ALA A 74 9.64 -9.19 4.85
C ALA A 74 11.12 -8.96 4.49
N THR A 75 11.94 -8.49 5.46
CA THR A 75 13.39 -8.33 5.28
C THR A 75 14.07 -9.66 4.97
N GLN A 76 13.76 -10.71 5.75
CA GLN A 76 14.34 -12.04 5.52
C GLN A 76 13.89 -12.66 4.19
N ILE A 77 12.64 -12.40 3.78
CA ILE A 77 12.12 -12.86 2.49
C ILE A 77 12.82 -12.12 1.34
N GLU A 78 12.97 -10.80 1.43
CA GLU A 78 13.63 -10.00 0.40
C GLU A 78 15.03 -10.54 0.10
N GLU A 79 15.88 -10.72 1.11
CA GLU A 79 17.22 -11.27 0.95
C GLU A 79 17.20 -12.63 0.23
N LYS A 80 16.32 -13.53 0.64
CA LYS A 80 16.22 -14.88 0.07
C LYS A 80 15.60 -14.90 -1.32
N TYR A 81 14.62 -14.01 -1.56
CA TYR A 81 13.97 -13.90 -2.85
C TYR A 81 14.92 -13.38 -3.91
N ASP A 82 15.70 -12.35 -3.59
CA ASP A 82 16.69 -11.79 -4.49
C ASP A 82 17.80 -12.82 -4.80
N ASP A 83 18.32 -13.53 -3.79
CA ASP A 83 19.27 -14.64 -4.01
C ASP A 83 18.70 -15.72 -4.93
N ALA A 84 17.45 -16.14 -4.72
CA ALA A 84 16.78 -17.15 -5.52
C ALA A 84 16.53 -16.67 -6.96
N PHE A 85 16.22 -15.40 -7.15
CA PHE A 85 16.01 -14.80 -8.46
C PHE A 85 17.32 -14.73 -9.25
N TYR A 86 18.39 -14.16 -8.68
CA TYR A 86 19.67 -14.03 -9.37
C TYR A 86 20.39 -15.38 -9.60
N SER A 87 20.10 -16.39 -8.79
CA SER A 87 20.56 -17.77 -9.03
C SER A 87 19.71 -18.56 -10.03
N GLY A 88 18.60 -17.99 -10.53
CA GLY A 88 17.72 -18.64 -11.52
C GLY A 88 16.74 -19.66 -10.92
N VAL A 89 16.68 -19.80 -9.60
CA VAL A 89 15.72 -20.68 -8.89
C VAL A 89 14.31 -20.12 -8.99
N THR A 90 14.16 -18.81 -8.77
CA THR A 90 12.89 -18.09 -8.92
C THR A 90 12.90 -17.26 -10.21
N LYS A 91 11.76 -17.23 -10.91
CA LYS A 91 11.61 -16.47 -12.15
C LYS A 91 10.45 -15.50 -12.06
N LEU A 92 10.63 -14.32 -12.62
CA LEU A 92 9.57 -13.33 -12.83
C LEU A 92 9.20 -13.28 -14.32
N PRO A 93 7.89 -13.24 -14.66
CA PRO A 93 7.45 -13.26 -16.06
C PRO A 93 7.99 -12.09 -16.91
N ASN A 94 8.12 -10.92 -16.28
CA ASN A 94 8.39 -9.64 -16.95
C ASN A 94 9.69 -8.99 -16.46
N LEU A 95 10.62 -9.75 -15.90
CA LEU A 95 11.88 -9.22 -15.40
C LEU A 95 12.94 -10.33 -15.44
N THR A 96 14.04 -10.08 -16.15
CA THR A 96 15.24 -10.93 -16.13
C THR A 96 16.26 -10.41 -15.11
N PRO A 97 17.23 -11.24 -14.67
CA PRO A 97 18.31 -10.79 -13.80
C PRO A 97 19.12 -9.63 -14.37
N GLU A 98 19.36 -9.65 -15.68
CA GLU A 98 20.09 -8.61 -16.40
C GLU A 98 19.32 -7.28 -16.40
N GLU A 99 18.01 -7.32 -16.66
CA GLU A 99 17.14 -6.14 -16.63
C GLU A 99 17.00 -5.59 -15.22
N ALA A 100 16.81 -6.46 -14.22
CA ALA A 100 16.74 -6.07 -12.82
C ALA A 100 18.01 -5.34 -12.37
N HIS A 101 19.18 -5.86 -12.75
CA HIS A 101 20.47 -5.24 -12.45
C HIS A 101 20.63 -3.89 -13.18
N ALA A 102 20.36 -3.85 -14.48
CA ALA A 102 20.54 -2.64 -15.30
C ALA A 102 19.61 -1.49 -14.88
N GLN A 103 18.39 -1.80 -14.49
CA GLN A 103 17.35 -0.84 -14.08
C GLN A 103 17.30 -0.62 -12.56
N GLN A 104 18.12 -1.31 -11.79
CA GLN A 104 18.13 -1.30 -10.32
C GLN A 104 16.74 -1.62 -9.74
N MET A 105 16.04 -2.59 -10.33
CA MET A 105 14.73 -3.05 -9.87
C MET A 105 14.88 -4.14 -8.82
N SER A 106 14.10 -4.05 -7.73
CA SER A 106 14.01 -5.13 -6.74
C SER A 106 13.10 -6.25 -7.26
N PRO A 107 13.64 -7.48 -7.43
CA PRO A 107 12.83 -8.64 -7.82
C PRO A 107 11.70 -8.91 -6.82
N PHE A 108 12.00 -8.82 -5.53
CA PHE A 108 11.03 -9.01 -4.46
C PHE A 108 9.85 -8.03 -4.54
N ARG A 109 10.13 -6.72 -4.69
CA ARG A 109 9.06 -5.70 -4.82
C ARG A 109 8.30 -5.81 -6.13
N THR A 110 8.98 -6.18 -7.22
CA THR A 110 8.33 -6.49 -8.49
C THR A 110 7.37 -7.68 -8.35
N ARG A 111 7.75 -8.70 -7.57
CA ARG A 111 6.84 -9.82 -7.30
C ARG A 111 5.61 -9.39 -6.50
N ILE A 112 5.78 -8.52 -5.51
CA ILE A 112 4.65 -7.96 -4.76
C ILE A 112 3.73 -7.18 -5.71
N ALA A 113 4.27 -6.29 -6.55
CA ALA A 113 3.49 -5.55 -7.53
C ALA A 113 2.67 -6.50 -8.42
N ASN A 114 3.29 -7.56 -8.95
CA ASN A 114 2.62 -8.58 -9.78
C ASN A 114 1.48 -9.31 -9.04
N VAL A 115 1.54 -9.45 -7.71
CA VAL A 115 0.43 -10.02 -6.93
C VAL A 115 -0.78 -9.11 -6.98
N PHE A 116 -0.58 -7.81 -6.73
CA PHE A 116 -1.67 -6.85 -6.70
C PHE A 116 -2.20 -6.49 -8.09
N GLU A 117 -1.38 -6.47 -9.13
CA GLU A 117 -1.80 -6.25 -10.52
C GLU A 117 -2.75 -7.34 -11.06
N ARG A 118 -2.65 -8.56 -10.53
CA ARG A 118 -3.49 -9.70 -10.94
C ARG A 118 -4.79 -9.82 -10.17
N LEU A 119 -5.03 -8.94 -9.21
CA LEU A 119 -6.28 -8.97 -8.44
C LEU A 119 -7.47 -8.62 -9.32
N GLU A 120 -8.50 -9.44 -9.27
CA GLU A 120 -9.75 -9.22 -9.98
C GLU A 120 -10.78 -8.55 -9.06
N LEU A 121 -11.48 -7.55 -9.57
CA LEU A 121 -12.61 -6.98 -8.87
C LEU A 121 -13.70 -8.05 -8.63
N LYS A 122 -14.32 -8.01 -7.46
CA LYS A 122 -15.53 -8.78 -7.20
C LYS A 122 -16.66 -8.24 -8.07
N ASP A 123 -17.61 -9.10 -8.48
CA ASP A 123 -18.78 -8.78 -9.33
C ASP A 123 -19.76 -7.77 -8.70
N LYS A 124 -19.23 -6.67 -8.19
CA LYS A 124 -19.96 -5.56 -7.56
C LYS A 124 -19.65 -4.22 -8.24
N SER A 125 -19.03 -4.26 -9.42
CA SER A 125 -18.61 -3.06 -10.13
C SER A 125 -19.70 -2.02 -10.35
N ASP A 126 -20.97 -2.43 -10.29
CA ASP A 126 -22.15 -1.57 -10.42
C ASP A 126 -22.99 -1.45 -9.12
N SER A 127 -22.39 -1.84 -7.98
CA SER A 127 -23.09 -1.80 -6.70
C SER A 127 -23.33 -0.35 -6.25
N LYS A 128 -24.46 -0.12 -5.59
CA LYS A 128 -24.77 1.17 -4.95
C LYS A 128 -23.64 1.61 -3.98
N GLU A 129 -23.05 0.63 -3.31
CA GLU A 129 -21.95 0.86 -2.38
C GLU A 129 -20.71 1.45 -3.07
N LEU A 130 -20.27 0.88 -4.20
CA LEU A 130 -19.12 1.38 -4.95
C LEU A 130 -19.38 2.79 -5.49
N LYS A 131 -20.60 3.07 -5.99
CA LYS A 131 -20.99 4.41 -6.44
C LYS A 131 -20.93 5.43 -5.32
N LEU A 132 -21.38 5.06 -4.12
CA LEU A 132 -21.29 5.92 -2.94
C LEU A 132 -19.84 6.12 -2.50
N PHE A 133 -19.02 5.06 -2.51
CA PHE A 133 -17.60 5.15 -2.19
C PHE A 133 -16.87 6.10 -3.16
N LYS A 134 -17.08 5.96 -4.47
CA LYS A 134 -16.56 6.91 -5.49
C LYS A 134 -16.99 8.35 -5.22
N SER A 135 -18.28 8.56 -4.96
CA SER A 135 -18.81 9.88 -4.66
C SER A 135 -18.18 10.50 -3.42
N MET A 136 -17.91 9.70 -2.39
CA MET A 136 -17.21 10.14 -1.19
C MET A 136 -15.75 10.49 -1.49
N LEU A 137 -15.03 9.63 -2.22
CA LEU A 137 -13.63 9.89 -2.61
C LEU A 137 -13.48 11.16 -3.44
N SER A 138 -14.41 11.41 -4.39
CA SER A 138 -14.37 12.60 -5.24
C SER A 138 -14.58 13.92 -4.48
N LYS A 139 -15.12 13.85 -3.26
CA LYS A 139 -15.32 14.98 -2.36
C LYS A 139 -14.25 15.07 -1.26
N ALA A 140 -13.29 14.14 -1.22
CA ALA A 140 -12.24 14.17 -0.23
C ALA A 140 -11.30 15.37 -0.47
N ARG A 141 -10.96 16.08 0.58
CA ARG A 141 -9.93 17.14 0.54
C ARG A 141 -8.55 16.56 0.31
N LEU A 142 -8.31 15.38 0.91
CA LEU A 142 -7.08 14.62 0.81
C LEU A 142 -7.41 13.15 1.02
N ILE A 143 -6.83 12.29 0.20
CA ILE A 143 -6.85 10.84 0.41
C ILE A 143 -5.42 10.40 0.75
N VAL A 144 -5.27 9.66 1.84
CA VAL A 144 -4.01 9.03 2.25
C VAL A 144 -4.21 7.52 2.26
N THR A 145 -3.31 6.77 1.65
CA THR A 145 -3.41 5.31 1.65
C THR A 145 -2.08 4.64 1.91
N THR A 146 -2.15 3.51 2.61
CA THR A 146 -1.05 2.55 2.76
C THR A 146 -1.08 1.45 1.70
N ASN A 147 -2.14 1.40 0.86
CA ASN A 147 -2.31 0.36 -0.16
C ASN A 147 -1.42 0.59 -1.37
N TYR A 148 -0.93 -0.52 -1.94
CA TYR A 148 -0.05 -0.49 -3.11
C TYR A 148 -0.83 -0.46 -4.42
N ASP A 149 -2.06 -1.05 -4.45
CA ASP A 149 -2.89 -1.20 -5.65
C ASP A 149 -3.34 0.14 -6.26
N SER A 150 -3.83 0.10 -7.49
CA SER A 150 -4.30 1.28 -8.25
C SER A 150 -5.82 1.52 -8.12
N PHE A 151 -6.51 0.85 -7.20
CA PHE A 151 -7.98 0.87 -7.13
C PHE A 151 -8.56 2.28 -7.00
N ILE A 152 -7.98 3.11 -6.13
CA ILE A 152 -8.46 4.48 -5.92
C ILE A 152 -8.28 5.33 -7.17
N GLU A 153 -7.11 5.21 -7.79
CA GLU A 153 -6.77 5.92 -9.04
C GLU A 153 -7.70 5.55 -10.18
N ASP A 154 -7.95 4.24 -10.34
CA ASP A 154 -8.81 3.71 -11.40
C ASP A 154 -10.28 4.10 -11.17
N GLU A 155 -10.76 4.01 -9.92
CA GLU A 155 -12.12 4.41 -9.58
C GLU A 155 -12.38 5.91 -9.72
N LEU A 156 -11.37 6.75 -9.56
CA LEU A 156 -11.44 8.19 -9.79
C LEU A 156 -11.05 8.59 -11.22
N ASN A 157 -10.91 7.60 -12.14
CA ASN A 157 -10.51 7.81 -13.54
C ASN A 157 -9.21 8.62 -13.69
N LYS A 158 -8.28 8.45 -12.75
CA LYS A 158 -7.00 9.19 -12.67
C LYS A 158 -7.16 10.73 -12.67
N ALA A 159 -8.35 11.23 -12.34
CA ALA A 159 -8.63 12.65 -12.22
C ALA A 159 -8.08 13.27 -10.93
N ILE A 160 -7.34 12.51 -10.13
CA ILE A 160 -6.73 12.94 -8.87
C ILE A 160 -5.21 13.08 -9.02
N ASN A 161 -4.62 14.03 -8.30
CA ASN A 161 -3.17 14.21 -8.29
C ASN A 161 -2.51 13.17 -7.37
N ILE A 162 -1.84 12.18 -7.98
CA ILE A 162 -1.22 11.05 -7.26
C ILE A 162 0.18 11.43 -6.81
N LYS A 163 0.47 11.22 -5.54
CA LYS A 163 1.77 11.43 -4.91
C LYS A 163 2.24 10.13 -4.25
N VAL A 164 3.38 9.62 -4.69
CA VAL A 164 3.98 8.38 -4.19
C VAL A 164 5.22 8.71 -3.38
N GLY A 165 5.19 8.37 -2.08
CA GLY A 165 6.29 8.62 -1.17
C GLY A 165 6.80 10.06 -1.24
N ASN A 166 8.08 10.27 -0.96
CA ASN A 166 8.69 11.61 -0.94
C ASN A 166 8.84 12.27 -2.33
N LYS A 167 8.86 11.47 -3.41
CA LYS A 167 9.02 12.00 -4.78
C LYS A 167 7.84 12.90 -5.21
N GLY A 168 6.66 12.66 -4.66
CA GLY A 168 5.44 13.41 -4.99
C GLY A 168 5.31 14.79 -4.34
N LEU A 169 6.16 15.15 -3.38
CA LEU A 169 6.01 16.39 -2.58
C LEU A 169 6.09 17.67 -3.39
N PHE A 170 6.89 17.67 -4.44
CA PHE A 170 7.22 18.87 -5.21
C PHE A 170 6.45 19.00 -6.52
N SER A 171 5.50 18.09 -6.80
CA SER A 171 4.62 18.22 -7.94
C SER A 171 3.56 19.30 -7.65
N ASN A 172 3.46 20.31 -8.52
CA ASN A 172 2.41 21.32 -8.44
C ASN A 172 1.06 20.65 -8.71
N GLY A 173 0.21 20.56 -7.67
CA GLY A 173 -1.14 20.01 -7.78
C GLY A 173 -2.07 21.00 -8.49
N THR A 174 -2.97 20.48 -9.31
CA THR A 174 -4.17 21.16 -9.75
C THR A 174 -5.17 21.24 -8.58
N GLU A 175 -6.20 22.07 -8.68
CA GLU A 175 -7.24 22.30 -7.65
C GLU A 175 -8.07 21.07 -7.27
N LEU A 176 -7.88 19.94 -7.97
CA LEU A 176 -8.50 18.65 -7.68
C LEU A 176 -7.77 17.97 -6.51
N GLY A 177 -8.50 17.17 -5.72
CA GLY A 177 -7.98 16.49 -4.53
C GLY A 177 -6.65 15.76 -4.72
N GLU A 178 -5.92 15.53 -3.65
CA GLU A 178 -4.62 14.86 -3.65
C GLU A 178 -4.76 13.44 -3.10
N LEU A 179 -4.09 12.46 -3.73
CA LEU A 179 -3.93 11.09 -3.24
C LEU A 179 -2.47 10.86 -2.83
N TYR A 180 -2.23 10.60 -1.55
CA TYR A 180 -0.92 10.24 -1.03
C TYR A 180 -0.82 8.73 -0.78
N LYS A 181 0.01 8.05 -1.56
CA LYS A 181 0.39 6.64 -1.36
C LYS A 181 1.67 6.60 -0.51
N ILE A 182 1.49 6.57 0.82
CA ILE A 182 2.62 6.73 1.76
C ILE A 182 3.53 5.51 1.83
N HIS A 183 3.04 4.32 1.46
CA HIS A 183 3.82 3.09 1.42
C HIS A 183 4.20 2.65 -0.01
N GLY A 184 4.14 3.56 -0.98
CA GLY A 184 4.52 3.23 -2.34
C GLY A 184 3.36 2.76 -3.22
N SER A 185 3.66 2.33 -4.44
CA SER A 185 2.69 1.95 -5.47
C SER A 185 3.21 0.82 -6.34
N ILE A 186 2.30 -0.04 -6.82
CA ILE A 186 2.63 -1.07 -7.83
C ILE A 186 3.13 -0.46 -9.15
N ALA A 187 2.77 0.79 -9.45
CA ALA A 187 3.28 1.51 -10.63
C ALA A 187 4.79 1.85 -10.55
N ASP A 188 5.36 1.90 -9.34
CA ASP A 188 6.80 2.00 -9.07
C ASP A 188 7.15 0.98 -7.99
N PRO A 189 7.44 -0.29 -8.35
CA PRO A 189 7.70 -1.36 -7.37
C PRO A 189 8.79 -1.01 -6.36
N ASN A 190 9.83 -0.27 -6.78
CA ASN A 190 10.90 0.15 -5.89
C ASN A 190 10.45 1.15 -4.80
N SER A 191 9.27 1.76 -4.96
CA SER A 191 8.68 2.64 -3.94
C SER A 191 7.98 1.89 -2.80
N ILE A 192 7.74 0.58 -2.94
CA ILE A 192 7.01 -0.23 -1.96
C ILE A 192 7.78 -0.30 -0.63
N VAL A 193 7.09 0.10 0.44
CA VAL A 193 7.59 0.11 1.82
C VAL A 193 7.02 -1.11 2.55
N ILE A 194 7.87 -2.07 2.90
CA ILE A 194 7.43 -3.33 3.50
C ILE A 194 8.45 -3.92 4.50
N THR A 195 9.74 -3.68 4.30
CA THR A 195 10.82 -4.20 5.16
C THR A 195 11.12 -3.28 6.35
N THR A 196 11.81 -3.77 7.35
CA THR A 196 12.29 -2.97 8.49
C THR A 196 13.12 -1.77 8.02
N GLY A 197 14.00 -1.98 7.03
CA GLY A 197 14.83 -0.91 6.47
C GLY A 197 14.03 0.16 5.74
N ASP A 198 12.95 -0.22 5.05
CA ASP A 198 12.06 0.72 4.37
C ASP A 198 11.35 1.65 5.37
N TYR A 199 10.82 1.10 6.47
CA TYR A 199 10.16 1.90 7.50
C TYR A 199 11.14 2.83 8.21
N GLN A 200 12.36 2.39 8.52
CA GLN A 200 13.39 3.24 9.07
C GLN A 200 13.77 4.40 8.13
N LYS A 201 13.85 4.11 6.83
CA LYS A 201 14.09 5.15 5.80
C LYS A 201 12.91 6.10 5.71
N LEU A 202 11.68 5.57 5.73
CA LEU A 202 10.46 6.38 5.70
C LEU A 202 10.41 7.34 6.88
N GLU A 203 10.65 6.88 8.12
CA GLU A 203 10.70 7.73 9.32
C GLU A 203 11.67 8.90 9.18
N ARG A 204 12.87 8.65 8.64
CA ARG A 204 13.91 9.68 8.46
C ARG A 204 13.59 10.69 7.37
N THR A 205 12.86 10.26 6.32
CA THR A 205 12.68 11.06 5.10
C THR A 205 11.29 11.66 4.96
N SER A 206 10.29 11.19 5.73
CA SER A 206 8.90 11.60 5.58
C SER A 206 8.50 12.84 6.38
N ALA A 207 9.43 13.51 7.05
CA ALA A 207 9.11 14.65 7.92
C ALA A 207 8.25 15.72 7.23
N ILE A 208 8.54 16.05 5.96
CA ILE A 208 7.79 17.05 5.19
C ILE A 208 6.40 16.53 4.81
N ILE A 209 6.28 15.24 4.38
CA ILE A 209 4.97 14.63 4.10
C ILE A 209 4.13 14.59 5.35
N ASN A 210 4.70 14.14 6.45
CA ASN A 210 4.01 14.05 7.73
C ASN A 210 3.53 15.43 8.19
N ALA A 211 4.36 16.48 8.08
CA ALA A 211 3.98 17.84 8.39
C ALA A 211 2.82 18.33 7.50
N LYS A 212 2.85 18.03 6.20
CA LYS A 212 1.78 18.41 5.27
C LYS A 212 0.47 17.68 5.57
N ILE A 213 0.55 16.37 5.83
CA ILE A 213 -0.63 15.56 6.22
C ILE A 213 -1.18 16.09 7.55
N LEU A 214 -0.32 16.28 8.57
CA LEU A 214 -0.74 16.81 9.87
C LEU A 214 -1.42 18.18 9.77
N SER A 215 -0.89 19.09 8.96
CA SER A 215 -1.55 20.39 8.70
C SER A 215 -2.98 20.20 8.17
N LYS A 216 -3.20 19.25 7.25
CA LYS A 216 -4.55 18.96 6.73
C LYS A 216 -5.46 18.31 7.77
N LEU A 217 -4.90 17.47 8.64
CA LEU A 217 -5.64 16.79 9.71
C LEU A 217 -6.14 17.76 10.79
N THR A 218 -5.45 18.88 11.00
CA THR A 218 -5.91 19.92 11.96
C THR A 218 -7.02 20.81 11.41
N GLU A 219 -7.23 20.79 10.09
CA GLU A 219 -8.17 21.66 9.40
C GLU A 219 -9.44 20.95 8.90
N SER A 220 -9.52 19.64 9.04
CA SER A 220 -10.61 18.85 8.44
C SER A 220 -10.91 17.60 9.27
N PRO A 221 -12.18 17.15 9.28
CA PRO A 221 -12.54 15.86 9.87
C PRO A 221 -11.80 14.70 9.19
N ILE A 222 -11.55 13.63 9.96
CA ILE A 222 -10.79 12.46 9.48
C ILE A 222 -11.71 11.26 9.44
N LEU A 223 -11.65 10.52 8.33
CA LEU A 223 -12.36 9.27 8.14
C LEU A 223 -11.36 8.13 7.87
N PHE A 224 -11.37 7.10 8.72
CA PHE A 224 -10.55 5.89 8.56
C PHE A 224 -11.39 4.77 7.96
N LEU A 225 -10.92 4.16 6.86
CA LEU A 225 -11.60 3.09 6.15
C LEU A 225 -10.65 1.92 5.90
N GLY A 226 -11.09 0.70 6.24
CA GLY A 226 -10.36 -0.53 5.93
C GLY A 226 -9.12 -0.78 6.79
N PHE A 227 -9.13 -0.33 8.04
CA PHE A 227 -8.09 -0.61 9.05
C PHE A 227 -8.53 -1.69 10.01
#